data_2956f16f7c6b11fd8ae333b562747b94
#
_entry.id   2956f16f7c6b11fd8ae333b562747b94
#
_cell.length_a   1.000
_cell.length_b   1.000
_cell.length_c   1.000
_cell.angle_alpha   90.00
_cell.angle_beta   90.00
_cell.angle_gamma   90.00
#
_symmetry.space_group_name_H-M   'P 1'
#
loop_
_entity.id
_entity.type
_entity.pdbx_description
1 polymer ?
#
loop_
_entity_poly.entity_id
_entity_poly.type
_entity_poly.pdbx_seq_one_letter_code
_entity_poly.pdbx_strand_id
1 'polypeptide(L)'
;MTFFLFAKQLVDMLYQYQILDYIMVVLVFLLLIYQTALVRPNFRKRFMLTDGIIILLGLLLTVTFIRSGNGYQIYFKVMSAFLLYFVGRVYYDRIKECYGGLTLAAYFVIYINFFTRLCHFGFAFLKVQNAGGDLYYYDTDMAFAMILAMVFITMFGRNTVFKLVTVFVICPCMVFSSDAGIQMVLMIAVYAIMAIYFMELMSNQQRLAGIFLVMIISGLLGIIAVIYMPALGFDNSEFVISLFQGGFFNNDNMYSRYVDWKAVLDNCREQGLIARLFGSGMGADVIIQSLYIKIFYSLGYVGLGLSLMLIISIMYYVTRVEDRKTFYLAVIMAVLLLGSGVTVNSIESTQMSWFPLLFSGMVVSSVQVEKEKNRRGGRICLRL
;
A
#
# COMPACT_ATOMS: atom_id res chain seq x y z
N MET A 1 6.03 10.10 17.00
CA MET A 1 5.86 9.68 15.58
C MET A 1 6.72 8.49 15.21
N THR A 2 8.05 8.52 15.47
CA THR A 2 8.95 7.39 15.18
C THR A 2 8.48 6.08 15.81
N PHE A 3 8.15 6.11 17.10
CA PHE A 3 7.63 4.93 17.80
C PHE A 3 6.35 4.39 17.17
N PHE A 4 5.41 5.26 16.79
CA PHE A 4 4.17 4.86 16.13
C PHE A 4 4.43 4.13 14.80
N LEU A 5 5.27 4.71 13.93
CA LEU A 5 5.58 4.13 12.63
C LEU A 5 6.39 2.83 12.74
N PHE A 6 7.26 2.74 13.74
CA PHE A 6 8.00 1.51 14.07
C PHE A 6 7.05 0.44 14.60
N ALA A 7 6.23 0.78 15.60
CA ALA A 7 5.29 -0.15 16.23
C ALA A 7 4.26 -0.66 15.22
N LYS A 8 3.77 0.19 14.30
CA LYS A 8 2.80 -0.22 13.28
C LYS A 8 3.30 -1.38 12.44
N GLN A 9 4.54 -1.33 11.95
CA GLN A 9 5.09 -2.42 11.15
C GLN A 9 5.21 -3.73 11.95
N LEU A 10 5.54 -3.64 13.25
CA LEU A 10 5.60 -4.84 14.10
C LEU A 10 4.21 -5.37 14.45
N VAL A 11 3.25 -4.48 14.71
CA VAL A 11 1.86 -4.87 14.99
C VAL A 11 1.25 -5.58 13.78
N ASP A 12 1.55 -5.12 12.58
CA ASP A 12 1.10 -5.77 11.34
C ASP A 12 1.55 -7.23 11.23
N MET A 13 2.67 -7.60 11.88
CA MET A 13 3.12 -8.99 11.98
C MET A 13 2.26 -9.83 12.94
N LEU A 14 1.61 -9.19 13.89
CA LEU A 14 0.82 -9.83 14.95
C LEU A 14 -0.69 -9.73 14.66
N TYR A 15 -1.07 -9.79 13.40
CA TYR A 15 -2.42 -9.55 12.93
C TYR A 15 -3.48 -10.46 13.58
N GLN A 16 -3.11 -11.65 14.06
CA GLN A 16 -3.99 -12.54 14.81
C GLN A 16 -4.55 -11.88 16.08
N TYR A 17 -3.82 -10.93 16.64
CA TYR A 17 -4.24 -10.18 17.82
C TYR A 17 -4.98 -8.91 17.41
N GLN A 18 -6.22 -9.02 16.98
CA GLN A 18 -7.06 -7.89 16.55
C GLN A 18 -7.08 -6.71 17.54
N ILE A 19 -6.88 -6.99 18.83
CA ILE A 19 -6.81 -5.95 19.87
C ILE A 19 -5.65 -4.97 19.63
N LEU A 20 -4.54 -5.42 19.05
CA LEU A 20 -3.41 -4.57 18.72
C LEU A 20 -3.75 -3.59 17.59
N ASP A 21 -4.51 -4.05 16.59
CA ASP A 21 -5.03 -3.18 15.54
C ASP A 21 -5.92 -2.07 16.11
N TYR A 22 -6.81 -2.40 17.04
CA TYR A 22 -7.67 -1.39 17.69
C TYR A 22 -6.87 -0.40 18.52
N ILE A 23 -5.84 -0.85 19.25
CA ILE A 23 -4.92 0.04 19.98
C ILE A 23 -4.25 1.01 19.00
N MET A 24 -3.79 0.52 17.86
CA MET A 24 -3.17 1.38 16.83
C MET A 24 -4.17 2.37 16.24
N VAL A 25 -5.42 1.97 15.99
CA VAL A 25 -6.50 2.88 15.56
C VAL A 25 -6.71 4.01 16.59
N VAL A 26 -6.81 3.68 17.87
CA VAL A 26 -6.94 4.67 18.94
C VAL A 26 -5.74 5.62 18.98
N LEU A 27 -4.51 5.11 18.80
CA LEU A 27 -3.30 5.93 18.74
C LEU A 27 -3.33 6.94 17.57
N VAL A 28 -3.89 6.59 16.41
CA VAL A 28 -4.07 7.54 15.28
C VAL A 28 -4.97 8.70 15.69
N PHE A 29 -6.10 8.42 16.34
CA PHE A 29 -6.99 9.47 16.84
C PHE A 29 -6.29 10.35 17.88
N LEU A 30 -5.57 9.76 18.83
CA LEU A 30 -4.83 10.50 19.86
C LEU A 30 -3.73 11.37 19.25
N LEU A 31 -3.00 10.89 18.24
CA LEU A 31 -1.99 11.68 17.52
C LEU A 31 -2.60 12.92 16.86
N LEU A 32 -3.76 12.78 16.21
CA LEU A 32 -4.45 13.92 15.61
C LEU A 32 -4.97 14.90 16.65
N ILE A 33 -5.60 14.41 17.72
CA ILE A 33 -6.09 15.26 18.82
C ILE A 33 -4.92 15.99 19.47
N TYR A 34 -3.83 15.29 19.79
CA TYR A 34 -2.62 15.90 20.36
C TYR A 34 -2.09 17.04 19.50
N GLN A 35 -1.98 16.80 18.18
CA GLN A 35 -1.47 17.82 17.28
C GLN A 35 -2.42 19.01 17.13
N THR A 36 -3.72 18.74 17.07
CA THR A 36 -4.73 19.81 16.88
C THR A 36 -4.98 20.64 18.14
N ALA A 37 -5.01 19.99 19.31
CA ALA A 37 -5.36 20.65 20.57
C ALA A 37 -4.15 21.25 21.31
N LEU A 38 -3.00 20.53 21.34
CA LEU A 38 -1.88 20.87 22.21
C LEU A 38 -0.73 21.57 21.50
N VAL A 39 -0.44 21.20 20.24
CA VAL A 39 0.73 21.74 19.53
C VAL A 39 0.40 23.04 18.80
N ARG A 40 -0.88 23.43 18.74
CA ARG A 40 -1.37 24.55 17.92
C ARG A 40 -0.71 24.53 16.55
N PRO A 41 -1.11 23.63 15.67
CA PRO A 41 -0.50 23.57 14.37
C PRO A 41 -0.62 24.96 13.77
N ASN A 42 0.42 25.40 13.07
CA ASN A 42 0.25 26.47 12.11
C ASN A 42 -0.69 25.96 11.01
N PHE A 43 -1.97 25.85 11.34
CA PHE A 43 -3.08 25.45 10.45
C PHE A 43 -3.35 26.49 9.36
N ARG A 44 -2.39 27.39 9.11
CA ARG A 44 -2.26 28.16 7.88
C ARG A 44 -1.96 27.29 6.66
N LYS A 45 -1.81 25.98 6.84
CA LYS A 45 -1.80 25.06 5.71
C LYS A 45 -3.17 25.16 5.06
N ARG A 46 -3.20 25.78 3.88
CA ARG A 46 -4.44 25.98 3.12
C ARG A 46 -5.09 24.64 2.90
N PHE A 47 -6.40 24.60 3.11
CA PHE A 47 -7.25 23.48 2.77
C PHE A 47 -7.10 23.16 1.27
N MET A 48 -6.86 21.92 0.95
CA MET A 48 -6.64 21.43 -0.41
C MET A 48 -7.86 20.62 -0.89
N LEU A 49 -8.03 20.52 -2.19
CA LEU A 49 -9.14 19.75 -2.78
C LEU A 49 -9.17 18.31 -2.26
N THR A 50 -8.00 17.66 -2.15
CA THR A 50 -7.88 16.29 -1.62
C THR A 50 -8.42 16.17 -0.19
N ASP A 51 -8.17 17.18 0.65
CA ASP A 51 -8.68 17.21 2.04
C ASP A 51 -10.21 17.18 2.05
N GLY A 52 -10.84 17.98 1.17
CA GLY A 52 -12.31 18.01 1.01
C GLY A 52 -12.87 16.68 0.53
N ILE A 53 -12.25 16.06 -0.44
CA ILE A 53 -12.71 14.76 -0.97
C ILE A 53 -12.63 13.68 0.12
N ILE A 54 -11.55 13.62 0.90
CA ILE A 54 -11.40 12.64 1.99
C ILE A 54 -12.45 12.88 3.08
N ILE A 55 -12.73 14.13 3.44
CA ILE A 55 -13.80 14.47 4.40
C ILE A 55 -15.15 14.01 3.86
N LEU A 56 -15.46 14.28 2.59
CA LEU A 56 -16.71 13.85 1.96
C LEU A 56 -16.83 12.31 1.93
N LEU A 57 -15.75 11.60 1.61
CA LEU A 57 -15.72 10.15 1.69
C LEU A 57 -15.95 9.65 3.11
N GLY A 58 -15.30 10.27 4.11
CA GLY A 58 -15.48 9.93 5.51
C GLY A 58 -16.93 10.18 5.99
N LEU A 59 -17.54 11.28 5.57
CA LEU A 59 -18.95 11.58 5.86
C LEU A 59 -19.89 10.57 5.20
N LEU A 60 -19.67 10.26 3.92
CA LEU A 60 -20.46 9.25 3.20
C LEU A 60 -20.34 7.88 3.89
N LEU A 61 -19.11 7.49 4.27
CA LEU A 61 -18.85 6.28 5.02
C LEU A 61 -19.60 6.24 6.35
N THR A 62 -19.60 7.35 7.08
CA THR A 62 -20.34 7.47 8.36
C THR A 62 -21.85 7.35 8.18
N VAL A 63 -22.40 8.01 7.16
CA VAL A 63 -23.84 7.93 6.85
C VAL A 63 -24.24 6.51 6.47
N THR A 64 -23.45 5.84 5.64
CA THR A 64 -23.72 4.46 5.22
C THR A 64 -23.56 3.48 6.39
N PHE A 65 -22.60 3.71 7.28
CA PHE A 65 -22.45 2.94 8.51
C PHE A 65 -23.64 3.06 9.45
N ILE A 66 -24.12 4.30 9.70
CA ILE A 66 -25.30 4.53 10.55
C ILE A 66 -26.53 3.84 9.94
N ARG A 67 -26.67 3.89 8.61
CA ARG A 67 -27.79 3.26 7.91
C ARG A 67 -27.76 1.73 7.99
N SER A 68 -26.57 1.11 7.86
CA SER A 68 -26.42 -0.35 7.86
C SER A 68 -26.49 -0.97 9.26
N GLY A 69 -26.10 -0.20 10.30
CA GLY A 69 -26.04 -0.66 11.68
C GLY A 69 -25.00 -1.74 11.99
N ASN A 70 -24.29 -2.22 10.95
CA ASN A 70 -23.35 -3.35 11.05
C ASN A 70 -21.96 -2.93 10.53
N GLY A 71 -20.93 -3.70 10.88
CA GLY A 71 -19.59 -3.50 10.33
C GLY A 71 -18.75 -2.43 11.02
N TYR A 72 -18.96 -2.18 12.33
CA TYR A 72 -18.19 -1.19 13.10
C TYR A 72 -16.67 -1.40 13.00
N GLN A 73 -16.20 -2.64 12.94
CA GLN A 73 -14.77 -2.96 12.83
C GLN A 73 -14.20 -2.43 11.51
N ILE A 74 -14.88 -2.69 10.41
CA ILE A 74 -14.52 -2.24 9.07
C ILE A 74 -14.56 -0.71 9.01
N TYR A 75 -15.63 -0.11 9.55
CA TYR A 75 -15.78 1.34 9.62
C TYR A 75 -14.57 2.01 10.29
N PHE A 76 -14.17 1.55 11.49
CA PHE A 76 -13.03 2.14 12.19
C PHE A 76 -11.71 1.91 11.48
N LYS A 77 -11.50 0.75 10.84
CA LYS A 77 -10.29 0.49 10.04
C LYS A 77 -10.18 1.44 8.85
N VAL A 78 -11.24 1.61 8.07
CA VAL A 78 -11.25 2.50 6.91
C VAL A 78 -11.15 3.97 7.35
N MET A 79 -11.88 4.37 8.39
CA MET A 79 -11.82 5.74 8.92
C MET A 79 -10.42 6.06 9.44
N SER A 80 -9.75 5.14 10.12
CA SER A 80 -8.37 5.33 10.57
C SER A 80 -7.39 5.54 9.42
N ALA A 81 -7.60 4.84 8.29
CA ALA A 81 -6.82 5.04 7.09
C ALA A 81 -6.99 6.46 6.52
N PHE A 82 -8.21 6.99 6.47
CA PHE A 82 -8.46 8.38 6.08
C PHE A 82 -7.84 9.38 7.06
N LEU A 83 -7.87 9.10 8.36
CA LEU A 83 -7.23 9.95 9.36
C LEU A 83 -5.71 9.96 9.21
N LEU A 84 -5.09 8.85 8.80
CA LEU A 84 -3.65 8.79 8.53
C LEU A 84 -3.21 9.68 7.37
N TYR A 85 -4.05 9.91 6.39
CA TYR A 85 -3.79 10.96 5.40
C TYR A 85 -3.56 12.31 6.09
N PHE A 86 -4.43 12.69 7.05
CA PHE A 86 -4.24 13.94 7.79
C PHE A 86 -3.02 13.91 8.71
N VAL A 87 -2.68 12.75 9.28
CA VAL A 87 -1.39 12.59 10.00
C VAL A 87 -0.21 12.87 9.06
N GLY A 88 -0.23 12.33 7.85
CA GLY A 88 0.78 12.61 6.82
C GLY A 88 0.85 14.10 6.46
N ARG A 89 -0.31 14.78 6.38
CA ARG A 89 -0.41 16.22 6.15
C ARG A 89 0.24 17.05 7.26
N VAL A 90 -0.02 16.70 8.50
CA VAL A 90 0.36 17.49 9.68
C VAL A 90 1.80 17.21 10.11
N TYR A 91 2.23 15.96 10.06
CA TYR A 91 3.53 15.52 10.56
C TYR A 91 4.59 15.36 9.46
N TYR A 92 4.41 15.97 8.29
CA TYR A 92 5.29 15.81 7.13
C TYR A 92 6.79 15.87 7.46
N ASP A 93 7.25 16.93 8.13
CA ASP A 93 8.67 17.10 8.45
C ASP A 93 9.15 16.04 9.45
N ARG A 94 8.36 15.75 10.49
CA ARG A 94 8.69 14.74 11.50
C ARG A 94 8.72 13.32 10.95
N ILE A 95 7.87 13.00 9.94
CA ILE A 95 7.91 11.69 9.31
C ILE A 95 9.21 11.52 8.51
N LYS A 96 9.71 12.56 7.86
CA LYS A 96 11.02 12.52 7.19
C LYS A 96 12.17 12.22 8.16
N GLU A 97 12.14 12.77 9.35
CA GLU A 97 13.12 12.47 10.41
C GLU A 97 13.05 11.01 10.90
N CYS A 98 11.90 10.35 10.72
CA CYS A 98 11.66 8.99 11.17
C CYS A 98 12.07 7.90 10.16
N TYR A 99 12.58 8.24 8.98
CA TYR A 99 12.92 7.26 7.94
C TYR A 99 13.93 6.21 8.39
N GLY A 100 14.86 6.56 9.28
CA GLY A 100 15.78 5.59 9.90
C GLY A 100 15.06 4.55 10.74
N GLY A 101 14.07 4.96 11.53
CA GLY A 101 13.23 4.06 12.32
C GLY A 101 12.35 3.14 11.44
N LEU A 102 11.79 3.68 10.35
CA LEU A 102 11.05 2.88 9.36
C LEU A 102 11.93 1.80 8.72
N THR A 103 13.16 2.15 8.35
CA THR A 103 14.12 1.19 7.78
C THR A 103 14.47 0.10 8.79
N LEU A 104 14.71 0.46 10.05
CA LEU A 104 15.01 -0.52 11.09
C LEU A 104 13.83 -1.46 11.31
N ALA A 105 12.61 -0.94 11.42
CA ALA A 105 11.41 -1.76 11.54
C ALA A 105 11.24 -2.69 10.33
N ALA A 106 11.51 -2.20 9.12
CA ALA A 106 11.44 -2.99 7.90
C ALA A 106 12.41 -4.19 7.92
N TYR A 107 13.64 -3.99 8.40
CA TYR A 107 14.56 -5.11 8.61
C TYR A 107 14.02 -6.11 9.63
N PHE A 108 13.49 -5.65 10.77
CA PHE A 108 12.89 -6.55 11.76
C PHE A 108 11.74 -7.35 11.17
N VAL A 109 10.84 -6.72 10.43
CA VAL A 109 9.70 -7.41 9.77
C VAL A 109 10.19 -8.53 8.86
N ILE A 110 11.17 -8.24 7.99
CA ILE A 110 11.69 -9.24 7.04
C ILE A 110 12.39 -10.38 7.77
N TYR A 111 13.31 -10.06 8.68
CA TYR A 111 14.13 -11.10 9.30
C TYR A 111 13.37 -11.92 10.32
N ILE A 112 12.45 -11.34 11.10
CA ILE A 112 11.63 -12.12 12.01
C ILE A 112 10.76 -13.12 11.21
N ASN A 113 10.11 -12.66 10.14
CA ASN A 113 9.31 -13.58 9.32
C ASN A 113 10.17 -14.65 8.65
N PHE A 114 11.31 -14.28 8.10
CA PHE A 114 12.24 -15.21 7.48
C PHE A 114 12.72 -16.28 8.48
N PHE A 115 13.21 -15.88 9.64
CA PHE A 115 13.69 -16.82 10.65
C PHE A 115 12.56 -17.65 11.25
N THR A 116 11.39 -17.08 11.48
CA THR A 116 10.23 -17.84 11.98
C THR A 116 9.84 -18.94 11.01
N ARG A 117 9.76 -18.64 9.71
CA ARG A 117 9.47 -19.66 8.70
C ARG A 117 10.62 -20.67 8.57
N LEU A 118 11.85 -20.24 8.60
CA LEU A 118 13.01 -21.11 8.53
C LEU A 118 13.05 -22.07 9.75
N CYS A 119 12.78 -21.59 10.95
CA CYS A 119 12.74 -22.43 12.15
C CYS A 119 11.58 -23.44 12.14
N HIS A 120 10.43 -23.03 11.57
CA HIS A 120 9.25 -23.90 11.59
C HIS A 120 9.26 -24.96 10.48
N PHE A 121 9.67 -24.58 9.28
CA PHE A 121 9.63 -25.45 8.08
C PHE A 121 11.01 -25.87 7.58
N GLY A 122 12.11 -25.38 8.18
CA GLY A 122 13.44 -25.52 7.64
C GLY A 122 13.49 -24.91 6.22
N PHE A 123 14.31 -25.47 5.34
CA PHE A 123 14.36 -25.03 3.94
C PHE A 123 13.14 -25.43 3.10
N ALA A 124 12.24 -26.26 3.66
CA ALA A 124 10.99 -26.63 2.99
C ALA A 124 9.98 -25.47 2.90
N PHE A 125 10.18 -24.37 3.65
CA PHE A 125 9.29 -23.21 3.60
C PHE A 125 9.17 -22.62 2.19
N LEU A 126 10.17 -22.84 1.33
CA LEU A 126 10.14 -22.42 -0.07
C LEU A 126 9.16 -23.26 -0.93
N LYS A 127 8.76 -24.45 -0.44
CA LYS A 127 7.88 -25.37 -1.15
C LYS A 127 6.47 -25.44 -0.56
N VAL A 128 6.26 -24.92 0.63
CA VAL A 128 4.99 -25.07 1.35
C VAL A 128 4.05 -23.97 0.91
N GLN A 129 3.11 -24.33 0.06
CA GLN A 129 1.91 -23.53 -0.21
C GLN A 129 1.00 -23.57 1.02
N ASN A 130 0.35 -22.47 1.32
CA ASN A 130 -0.62 -22.33 2.44
C ASN A 130 -0.08 -22.63 3.84
N ALA A 131 1.22 -22.60 4.05
CA ALA A 131 1.79 -22.72 5.39
C ALA A 131 1.54 -21.47 6.27
N GLY A 132 0.96 -20.43 5.70
CA GLY A 132 0.79 -19.14 6.37
C GLY A 132 -0.36 -19.09 7.38
N GLY A 133 -1.34 -19.98 7.28
CA GLY A 133 -2.57 -19.86 8.07
C GLY A 133 -2.39 -19.88 9.58
N ASP A 134 -1.33 -20.50 10.07
CA ASP A 134 -1.17 -20.74 11.51
C ASP A 134 -0.18 -19.83 12.22
N LEU A 135 0.68 -19.07 11.51
CA LEU A 135 1.76 -18.40 12.22
C LEU A 135 1.57 -16.90 12.44
N TYR A 136 1.42 -16.07 11.43
CA TYR A 136 1.37 -14.62 11.68
C TYR A 136 0.60 -13.80 10.63
N TYR A 137 0.46 -14.27 9.37
CA TYR A 137 -0.15 -13.51 8.29
C TYR A 137 -0.99 -14.37 7.35
N TYR A 138 -2.03 -13.79 6.78
CA TYR A 138 -2.51 -14.23 5.49
C TYR A 138 -1.39 -14.03 4.47
N ASP A 139 -1.22 -14.94 3.54
CA ASP A 139 -0.11 -14.90 2.60
C ASP A 139 -0.07 -13.59 1.80
N THR A 140 -1.23 -13.07 1.43
CA THR A 140 -1.36 -11.77 0.75
C THR A 140 -0.91 -10.58 1.58
N ASP A 141 -1.25 -10.52 2.86
CA ASP A 141 -0.89 -9.43 3.76
C ASP A 141 0.61 -9.47 4.08
N MET A 142 1.16 -10.68 4.29
CA MET A 142 2.58 -10.87 4.49
C MET A 142 3.38 -10.44 3.24
N ALA A 143 2.98 -10.89 2.07
CA ALA A 143 3.66 -10.51 0.83
C ALA A 143 3.65 -8.99 0.63
N PHE A 144 2.52 -8.32 0.91
CA PHE A 144 2.43 -6.87 0.87
C PHE A 144 3.38 -6.21 1.89
N ALA A 145 3.40 -6.69 3.14
CA ALA A 145 4.29 -6.17 4.17
C ALA A 145 5.77 -6.35 3.80
N MET A 146 6.15 -7.48 3.15
CA MET A 146 7.50 -7.71 2.65
C MET A 146 7.86 -6.70 1.55
N ILE A 147 6.97 -6.47 0.58
CA ILE A 147 7.20 -5.49 -0.49
C ILE A 147 7.33 -4.08 0.10
N LEU A 148 6.47 -3.71 1.04
CA LEU A 148 6.53 -2.41 1.72
C LEU A 148 7.85 -2.23 2.49
N ALA A 149 8.26 -3.25 3.24
CA ALA A 149 9.53 -3.25 3.95
C ALA A 149 10.73 -3.14 3.00
N MET A 150 10.69 -3.87 1.88
CA MET A 150 11.68 -3.77 0.81
C MET A 150 11.77 -2.34 0.26
N VAL A 151 10.64 -1.67 0.03
CA VAL A 151 10.60 -0.26 -0.41
C VAL A 151 11.31 0.64 0.60
N PHE A 152 11.00 0.51 1.89
CA PHE A 152 11.64 1.35 2.93
C PHE A 152 13.14 1.10 3.04
N ILE A 153 13.59 -0.15 2.99
CA ILE A 153 15.01 -0.50 3.00
C ILE A 153 15.71 0.07 1.76
N THR A 154 15.08 -0.03 0.60
CA THR A 154 15.67 0.41 -0.66
C THR A 154 15.78 1.93 -0.73
N MET A 155 14.72 2.65 -0.35
CA MET A 155 14.65 4.11 -0.44
C MET A 155 15.42 4.82 0.68
N PHE A 156 15.48 4.24 1.88
CA PHE A 156 16.00 4.93 3.07
C PHE A 156 17.23 4.25 3.69
N GLY A 157 17.48 2.96 3.39
CA GLY A 157 18.60 2.21 3.94
C GLY A 157 19.95 2.63 3.35
N ARG A 158 21.02 2.50 4.17
CA ARG A 158 22.39 2.70 3.70
C ARG A 158 22.77 1.62 2.67
N ASN A 159 23.59 1.96 1.70
CA ASN A 159 24.05 1.01 0.69
C ASN A 159 25.11 0.07 1.31
N THR A 160 24.69 -1.15 1.59
CA THR A 160 25.51 -2.24 2.15
C THR A 160 25.20 -3.53 1.42
N VAL A 161 26.11 -4.49 1.47
CA VAL A 161 25.90 -5.84 0.95
C VAL A 161 24.68 -6.49 1.61
N PHE A 162 24.52 -6.26 2.90
CA PHE A 162 23.36 -6.74 3.68
C PHE A 162 22.03 -6.24 3.09
N LYS A 163 21.93 -4.96 2.70
CA LYS A 163 20.77 -4.41 2.01
C LYS A 163 20.50 -5.15 0.69
N LEU A 164 21.54 -5.38 -0.12
CA LEU A 164 21.38 -6.05 -1.42
C LEU A 164 20.85 -7.47 -1.23
N VAL A 165 21.43 -8.25 -0.30
CA VAL A 165 20.95 -9.60 0.02
C VAL A 165 19.49 -9.57 0.50
N THR A 166 19.16 -8.65 1.39
CA THR A 166 17.78 -8.54 1.90
C THR A 166 16.78 -8.23 0.79
N VAL A 167 17.10 -7.24 -0.05
CA VAL A 167 16.19 -6.76 -1.10
C VAL A 167 16.10 -7.74 -2.26
N PHE A 168 17.20 -8.32 -2.73
CA PHE A 168 17.21 -9.12 -3.96
C PHE A 168 17.14 -10.64 -3.73
N VAL A 169 17.35 -11.12 -2.51
CA VAL A 169 17.29 -12.55 -2.20
C VAL A 169 16.17 -12.84 -1.21
N ILE A 170 16.23 -12.28 0.00
CA ILE A 170 15.31 -12.67 1.07
C ILE A 170 13.87 -12.23 0.77
N CYS A 171 13.66 -10.95 0.39
CA CYS A 171 12.32 -10.47 0.08
C CYS A 171 11.65 -11.22 -1.09
N PRO A 172 12.29 -11.41 -2.25
CA PRO A 172 11.70 -12.22 -3.31
C PRO A 172 11.38 -13.65 -2.86
N CYS A 173 12.30 -14.32 -2.16
CA CYS A 173 12.03 -15.66 -1.63
C CYS A 173 10.78 -15.69 -0.74
N MET A 174 10.59 -14.70 0.12
CA MET A 174 9.43 -14.60 0.99
C MET A 174 8.13 -14.32 0.23
N VAL A 175 8.17 -13.43 -0.76
CA VAL A 175 6.99 -13.11 -1.59
C VAL A 175 6.64 -14.28 -2.51
N PHE A 176 7.62 -14.97 -3.10
CA PHE A 176 7.37 -16.13 -3.93
C PHE A 176 6.91 -17.36 -3.13
N SER A 177 7.29 -17.47 -1.86
CA SER A 177 6.80 -18.54 -0.98
C SER A 177 5.38 -18.28 -0.45
N SER A 178 4.81 -17.11 -0.72
CA SER A 178 3.41 -16.81 -0.44
C SER A 178 2.53 -17.17 -1.64
N ASP A 179 1.30 -17.58 -1.40
CA ASP A 179 0.34 -17.89 -2.47
C ASP A 179 -0.36 -16.62 -3.01
N ALA A 180 0.38 -15.52 -3.09
CA ALA A 180 -0.14 -14.20 -3.43
C ALA A 180 0.30 -13.73 -4.82
N GLY A 181 -0.26 -14.34 -5.88
CA GLY A 181 0.13 -14.07 -7.26
C GLY A 181 0.12 -12.60 -7.67
N ILE A 182 -0.88 -11.82 -7.24
CA ILE A 182 -0.92 -10.38 -7.53
C ILE A 182 0.24 -9.63 -6.87
N GLN A 183 0.65 -10.04 -5.67
CA GLN A 183 1.76 -9.41 -4.96
C GLN A 183 3.09 -9.67 -5.64
N MET A 184 3.25 -10.83 -6.29
CA MET A 184 4.44 -11.10 -7.12
C MET A 184 4.52 -10.13 -8.30
N VAL A 185 3.40 -9.89 -8.99
CA VAL A 185 3.34 -8.92 -10.09
C VAL A 185 3.62 -7.51 -9.59
N LEU A 186 3.06 -7.13 -8.43
CA LEU A 186 3.31 -5.82 -7.82
C LEU A 186 4.77 -5.66 -7.38
N MET A 187 5.42 -6.71 -6.88
CA MET A 187 6.84 -6.67 -6.55
C MET A 187 7.69 -6.38 -7.80
N ILE A 188 7.40 -7.03 -8.92
CA ILE A 188 8.09 -6.75 -10.19
C ILE A 188 7.88 -5.30 -10.63
N ALA A 189 6.63 -4.79 -10.54
CA ALA A 189 6.33 -3.39 -10.86
C ALA A 189 7.08 -2.42 -9.94
N VAL A 190 7.17 -2.71 -8.65
CA VAL A 190 7.94 -1.91 -7.68
C VAL A 190 9.42 -1.91 -8.01
N TYR A 191 10.01 -3.07 -8.37
CA TYR A 191 11.41 -3.13 -8.82
C TYR A 191 11.64 -2.28 -10.08
N ALA A 192 10.72 -2.32 -11.04
CA ALA A 192 10.83 -1.50 -12.25
C ALA A 192 10.81 0.00 -11.92
N ILE A 193 9.88 0.44 -11.04
CA ILE A 193 9.81 1.84 -10.60
C ILE A 193 11.08 2.25 -9.85
N MET A 194 11.59 1.39 -8.96
CA MET A 194 12.84 1.66 -8.25
C MET A 194 14.04 1.73 -9.19
N ALA A 195 14.10 0.85 -10.20
CA ALA A 195 15.15 0.88 -11.21
C ALA A 195 15.14 2.22 -11.97
N ILE A 196 13.97 2.71 -12.37
CA ILE A 196 13.83 4.03 -13.01
C ILE A 196 14.33 5.13 -12.07
N TYR A 197 13.93 5.11 -10.78
CA TYR A 197 14.41 6.05 -9.78
C TYR A 197 15.93 6.08 -9.68
N PHE A 198 16.57 4.91 -9.57
CA PHE A 198 18.02 4.84 -9.48
C PHE A 198 18.70 5.26 -10.79
N MET A 199 18.13 4.94 -11.95
CA MET A 199 18.64 5.39 -13.25
C MET A 199 18.60 6.92 -13.39
N GLU A 200 17.60 7.60 -12.84
CA GLU A 200 17.56 9.07 -12.82
C GLU A 200 18.64 9.70 -11.94
N LEU A 201 19.10 8.99 -10.90
CA LEU A 201 20.17 9.47 -10.02
C LEU A 201 21.58 9.22 -10.59
N MET A 202 21.71 8.38 -11.61
CA MET A 202 22.99 8.01 -12.21
C MET A 202 23.39 8.98 -13.33
N SER A 203 24.71 9.11 -13.57
CA SER A 203 25.25 9.80 -14.75
C SER A 203 24.88 9.05 -16.04
N ASN A 204 24.91 9.73 -17.19
CA ASN A 204 24.50 9.13 -18.48
C ASN A 204 25.25 7.83 -18.83
N GLN A 205 26.55 7.75 -18.52
CA GLN A 205 27.34 6.53 -18.75
C GLN A 205 26.93 5.39 -17.80
N GLN A 206 26.66 5.71 -16.52
CA GLN A 206 26.19 4.75 -15.54
C GLN A 206 24.76 4.28 -15.82
N ARG A 207 23.91 5.13 -16.41
CA ARG A 207 22.55 4.76 -16.83
C ARG A 207 22.56 3.64 -17.85
N LEU A 208 23.43 3.75 -18.86
CA LEU A 208 23.52 2.74 -19.92
C LEU A 208 23.97 1.39 -19.34
N ALA A 209 25.02 1.38 -18.50
CA ALA A 209 25.48 0.19 -17.81
C ALA A 209 24.41 -0.38 -16.86
N GLY A 210 23.67 0.48 -16.15
CA GLY A 210 22.56 0.08 -15.27
C GLY A 210 21.41 -0.56 -16.04
N ILE A 211 21.03 -0.03 -17.20
CA ILE A 211 20.00 -0.62 -18.07
C ILE A 211 20.41 -2.04 -18.52
N PHE A 212 21.65 -2.18 -19.00
CA PHE A 212 22.17 -3.48 -19.41
C PHE A 212 22.19 -4.47 -18.24
N LEU A 213 22.62 -4.03 -17.05
CA LEU A 213 22.66 -4.87 -15.86
C LEU A 213 21.25 -5.33 -15.45
N VAL A 214 20.27 -4.41 -15.44
CA VAL A 214 18.86 -4.73 -15.14
C VAL A 214 18.29 -5.70 -16.18
N MET A 215 18.56 -5.50 -17.46
CA MET A 215 18.12 -6.42 -18.52
C MET A 215 18.74 -7.83 -18.36
N ILE A 216 20.03 -7.91 -18.04
CA ILE A 216 20.70 -9.18 -17.80
C ILE A 216 20.12 -9.88 -16.56
N ILE A 217 19.98 -9.16 -15.44
CA ILE A 217 19.44 -9.73 -14.20
C ILE A 217 17.98 -10.16 -14.39
N SER A 218 17.13 -9.34 -15.03
CA SER A 218 15.74 -9.69 -15.29
C SER A 218 15.62 -10.89 -16.27
N GLY A 219 16.49 -10.96 -17.26
CA GLY A 219 16.57 -12.11 -18.17
C GLY A 219 17.00 -13.38 -17.43
N LEU A 220 18.03 -13.31 -16.59
CA LEU A 220 18.47 -14.43 -15.77
C LEU A 220 17.43 -14.88 -14.75
N LEU A 221 16.79 -13.93 -14.06
CA LEU A 221 15.68 -14.23 -13.13
C LEU A 221 14.48 -14.84 -13.86
N GLY A 222 14.16 -14.36 -15.06
CA GLY A 222 13.13 -14.95 -15.91
C GLY A 222 13.44 -16.38 -16.31
N ILE A 223 14.69 -16.65 -16.71
CA ILE A 223 15.17 -18.01 -17.05
C ILE A 223 15.12 -18.91 -15.81
N ILE A 224 15.61 -18.43 -14.67
CA ILE A 224 15.59 -19.16 -13.41
C ILE A 224 14.13 -19.45 -12.99
N ALA A 225 13.23 -18.47 -13.09
CA ALA A 225 11.83 -18.66 -12.78
C ALA A 225 11.19 -19.72 -13.69
N VAL A 226 11.42 -19.66 -15.00
CA VAL A 226 10.83 -20.64 -15.95
C VAL A 226 11.38 -22.05 -15.77
N ILE A 227 12.69 -22.20 -15.48
CA ILE A 227 13.32 -23.52 -15.43
C ILE A 227 13.21 -24.15 -14.04
N TYR A 228 13.38 -23.38 -12.99
CA TYR A 228 13.53 -23.91 -11.62
C TYR A 228 12.28 -23.79 -10.76
N MET A 229 11.36 -22.86 -11.00
CA MET A 229 10.13 -22.76 -10.21
C MET A 229 9.27 -24.02 -10.28
N PRO A 230 9.01 -24.63 -11.45
CA PRO A 230 8.27 -25.89 -11.50
C PRO A 230 9.01 -27.04 -10.78
N ALA A 231 10.35 -27.08 -10.89
CA ALA A 231 11.17 -28.09 -10.21
C ALA A 231 11.21 -27.91 -8.68
N LEU A 232 10.96 -26.69 -8.19
CA LEU A 232 10.87 -26.37 -6.76
C LEU A 232 9.45 -26.58 -6.19
N GLY A 233 8.47 -26.97 -7.04
CA GLY A 233 7.09 -27.24 -6.62
C GLY A 233 6.30 -25.96 -6.32
N PHE A 234 6.67 -24.85 -6.93
CA PHE A 234 5.86 -23.61 -6.89
C PHE A 234 4.72 -23.72 -7.92
N ASP A 235 3.53 -24.15 -7.49
CA ASP A 235 2.36 -24.21 -8.35
C ASP A 235 1.85 -22.83 -8.78
N ASN A 236 2.33 -21.76 -8.15
CA ASN A 236 2.12 -20.38 -8.58
C ASN A 236 2.74 -20.07 -9.96
N SER A 237 3.57 -20.96 -10.51
CA SER A 237 3.97 -20.91 -11.91
C SER A 237 2.75 -20.94 -12.85
N GLU A 238 1.65 -21.60 -12.48
CA GLU A 238 0.43 -21.62 -13.28
C GLU A 238 -0.21 -20.23 -13.38
N PHE A 239 -0.20 -19.42 -12.30
CA PHE A 239 -0.71 -18.06 -12.38
C PHE A 239 0.15 -17.17 -13.29
N VAL A 240 1.47 -17.23 -13.17
CA VAL A 240 2.38 -16.46 -14.02
C VAL A 240 2.30 -16.96 -15.46
N ILE A 241 2.25 -18.28 -15.67
CA ILE A 241 2.08 -18.88 -17.00
C ILE A 241 0.73 -18.51 -17.61
N SER A 242 -0.35 -18.52 -16.83
CA SER A 242 -1.68 -18.13 -17.31
C SER A 242 -1.76 -16.65 -17.68
N LEU A 243 -1.04 -15.77 -17.02
CA LEU A 243 -0.91 -14.37 -17.42
C LEU A 243 -0.26 -14.22 -18.81
N PHE A 244 0.74 -15.05 -19.13
CA PHE A 244 1.44 -15.03 -20.43
C PHE A 244 0.74 -15.85 -21.51
N GLN A 245 -0.05 -16.86 -21.14
CA GLN A 245 -0.76 -17.73 -22.10
C GLN A 245 -2.16 -17.26 -22.51
N GLY A 246 -2.52 -16.03 -22.19
CA GLY A 246 -3.71 -15.38 -22.80
C GLY A 246 -4.97 -15.39 -21.97
N GLY A 247 -4.88 -15.62 -20.66
CA GLY A 247 -6.10 -15.55 -19.88
C GLY A 247 -5.92 -15.30 -18.40
N PHE A 248 -5.74 -14.03 -18.00
CA PHE A 248 -5.90 -13.63 -16.60
C PHE A 248 -7.20 -14.18 -15.97
N PHE A 249 -8.23 -14.40 -16.79
CA PHE A 249 -9.53 -14.96 -16.40
C PHE A 249 -9.63 -16.49 -16.54
N ASN A 250 -8.66 -17.15 -17.12
CA ASN A 250 -8.66 -18.62 -17.26
C ASN A 250 -8.09 -19.36 -16.04
N ASN A 251 -7.61 -18.64 -15.05
CA ASN A 251 -7.22 -19.22 -13.77
C ASN A 251 -8.47 -19.43 -12.91
N ASP A 252 -8.67 -20.64 -12.38
CA ASP A 252 -9.85 -21.02 -11.59
C ASP A 252 -10.10 -20.06 -10.43
N ASN A 253 -9.05 -19.59 -9.77
CA ASN A 253 -9.15 -18.62 -8.68
C ASN A 253 -9.64 -17.24 -9.15
N MET A 254 -9.24 -16.78 -10.33
CA MET A 254 -9.71 -15.50 -10.87
C MET A 254 -11.11 -15.63 -11.48
N TYR A 255 -11.42 -16.79 -12.06
CA TYR A 255 -12.75 -17.06 -12.57
C TYR A 255 -13.80 -17.11 -11.46
N SER A 256 -13.50 -17.78 -10.34
CA SER A 256 -14.40 -17.81 -9.17
C SER A 256 -14.65 -16.40 -8.63
N ARG A 257 -13.61 -15.58 -8.52
CA ARG A 257 -13.74 -14.17 -8.08
C ARG A 257 -14.57 -13.35 -9.08
N TYR A 258 -14.38 -13.55 -10.37
CA TYR A 258 -15.20 -12.89 -11.39
C TYR A 258 -16.69 -13.25 -11.26
N VAL A 259 -17.01 -14.50 -10.99
CA VAL A 259 -18.40 -14.96 -10.74
C VAL A 259 -18.97 -14.26 -9.51
N ASP A 260 -18.20 -14.19 -8.41
CA ASP A 260 -18.61 -13.49 -7.19
C ASP A 260 -18.82 -11.99 -7.44
N TRP A 261 -17.90 -11.35 -8.16
CA TRP A 261 -18.02 -9.93 -8.51
C TRP A 261 -19.25 -9.66 -9.36
N LYS A 262 -19.52 -10.54 -10.35
CA LYS A 262 -20.70 -10.43 -11.19
C LYS A 262 -21.99 -10.57 -10.37
N ALA A 263 -22.07 -11.55 -9.46
CA ALA A 263 -23.22 -11.73 -8.59
C ALA A 263 -23.48 -10.48 -7.71
N VAL A 264 -22.42 -9.89 -7.15
CA VAL A 264 -22.52 -8.64 -6.37
C VAL A 264 -23.02 -7.47 -7.24
N LEU A 265 -22.50 -7.32 -8.46
CA LEU A 265 -22.91 -6.25 -9.38
C LEU A 265 -24.36 -6.43 -9.85
N ASP A 266 -24.81 -7.64 -10.10
CA ASP A 266 -26.19 -7.93 -10.49
C ASP A 266 -27.14 -7.66 -9.32
N ASN A 267 -26.78 -8.06 -8.08
CA ASN A 267 -27.54 -7.68 -6.89
C ASN A 267 -27.63 -6.15 -6.71
N CYS A 268 -26.56 -5.41 -6.99
CA CYS A 268 -26.60 -3.94 -6.95
C CYS A 268 -27.55 -3.34 -7.99
N ARG A 269 -27.72 -3.99 -9.15
CA ARG A 269 -28.63 -3.54 -10.21
C ARG A 269 -30.10 -3.73 -9.84
N GLU A 270 -30.42 -4.74 -9.05
CA GLU A 270 -31.78 -5.02 -8.58
C GLU A 270 -32.21 -4.12 -7.42
N GLN A 271 -31.25 -3.46 -6.75
CA GLN A 271 -31.53 -2.56 -5.62
C GLN A 271 -32.18 -1.25 -6.08
N GLY A 272 -32.92 -0.59 -5.18
CA GLY A 272 -33.53 0.71 -5.42
C GLY A 272 -32.52 1.83 -5.70
N LEU A 273 -32.97 2.92 -6.31
CA LEU A 273 -32.12 4.05 -6.76
C LEU A 273 -31.22 4.59 -5.66
N ILE A 274 -31.72 4.71 -4.43
CA ILE A 274 -30.93 5.25 -3.28
C ILE A 274 -29.78 4.33 -2.95
N ALA A 275 -29.96 3.02 -2.94
CA ALA A 275 -28.91 2.05 -2.68
C ALA A 275 -27.88 2.00 -3.80
N ARG A 276 -28.28 2.20 -5.07
CA ARG A 276 -27.32 2.33 -6.17
C ARG A 276 -26.46 3.58 -6.06
N LEU A 277 -27.07 4.74 -5.68
CA LEU A 277 -26.35 6.01 -5.57
C LEU A 277 -25.41 6.04 -4.37
N PHE A 278 -25.85 5.57 -3.20
CA PHE A 278 -25.12 5.71 -1.92
C PHE A 278 -24.65 4.39 -1.33
N GLY A 279 -24.83 3.28 -2.04
CA GLY A 279 -24.42 1.96 -1.62
C GLY A 279 -25.37 1.28 -0.63
N SER A 280 -25.10 -0.01 -0.39
CA SER A 280 -25.88 -0.84 0.55
C SER A 280 -25.37 -0.74 1.99
N GLY A 281 -24.25 -0.05 2.21
CA GLY A 281 -23.56 0.04 3.49
C GLY A 281 -22.42 -0.97 3.64
N MET A 282 -21.69 -0.87 4.74
CA MET A 282 -20.52 -1.72 5.02
C MET A 282 -20.89 -3.08 5.64
N GLY A 283 -22.08 -3.62 5.34
CA GLY A 283 -22.55 -4.87 5.89
C GLY A 283 -21.52 -6.00 5.76
N ALA A 284 -21.31 -6.72 6.84
CA ALA A 284 -20.32 -7.78 6.94
C ALA A 284 -20.69 -9.07 6.18
N ASP A 285 -21.91 -9.13 5.66
CA ASP A 285 -22.49 -10.40 5.18
C ASP A 285 -22.00 -10.82 3.79
N VAL A 286 -21.30 -9.92 3.07
CA VAL A 286 -20.77 -10.22 1.74
C VAL A 286 -19.25 -10.01 1.72
N ILE A 287 -18.52 -11.11 1.61
CA ILE A 287 -17.06 -11.09 1.47
C ILE A 287 -16.74 -10.69 0.03
N ILE A 288 -16.34 -9.43 -0.17
CA ILE A 288 -15.95 -8.90 -1.48
C ILE A 288 -14.45 -8.74 -1.52
N GLN A 289 -13.76 -9.60 -2.25
CA GLN A 289 -12.31 -9.60 -2.39
C GLN A 289 -11.82 -8.65 -3.50
N SER A 290 -12.36 -7.44 -3.56
CA SER A 290 -11.87 -6.39 -4.45
C SER A 290 -12.21 -5.02 -3.87
N LEU A 291 -11.23 -4.14 -3.81
CA LEU A 291 -11.39 -2.75 -3.37
C LEU A 291 -12.47 -2.02 -4.19
N TYR A 292 -12.42 -2.17 -5.51
CA TYR A 292 -13.28 -1.43 -6.43
C TYR A 292 -14.75 -1.85 -6.33
N ILE A 293 -14.99 -3.15 -6.30
CA ILE A 293 -16.34 -3.72 -6.15
C ILE A 293 -16.89 -3.42 -4.75
N LYS A 294 -16.02 -3.48 -3.72
CA LYS A 294 -16.41 -3.16 -2.34
C LYS A 294 -16.80 -1.69 -2.18
N ILE A 295 -16.02 -0.76 -2.74
CA ILE A 295 -16.38 0.67 -2.74
C ILE A 295 -17.72 0.89 -3.43
N PHE A 296 -17.93 0.27 -4.59
CA PHE A 296 -19.18 0.39 -5.32
C PHE A 296 -20.36 -0.18 -4.52
N TYR A 297 -20.23 -1.39 -3.98
CA TYR A 297 -21.26 -2.02 -3.15
C TYR A 297 -21.58 -1.20 -1.89
N SER A 298 -20.55 -0.76 -1.18
CA SER A 298 -20.72 -0.12 0.13
C SER A 298 -21.13 1.35 0.03
N LEU A 299 -20.61 2.09 -0.94
CA LEU A 299 -20.75 3.55 -1.06
C LEU A 299 -21.46 4.00 -2.36
N GLY A 300 -21.81 3.08 -3.24
CA GLY A 300 -22.52 3.34 -4.49
C GLY A 300 -21.73 4.12 -5.53
N TYR A 301 -22.43 4.66 -6.52
CA TYR A 301 -21.83 5.50 -7.57
C TYR A 301 -21.18 6.77 -7.01
N VAL A 302 -21.76 7.37 -5.97
CA VAL A 302 -21.20 8.58 -5.34
C VAL A 302 -19.86 8.26 -4.68
N GLY A 303 -19.76 7.15 -3.95
CA GLY A 303 -18.51 6.73 -3.33
C GLY A 303 -17.44 6.36 -4.36
N LEU A 304 -17.82 5.67 -5.43
CA LEU A 304 -16.91 5.35 -6.53
C LEU A 304 -16.39 6.63 -7.21
N GLY A 305 -17.28 7.58 -7.52
CA GLY A 305 -16.92 8.87 -8.11
C GLY A 305 -15.97 9.68 -7.23
N LEU A 306 -16.25 9.78 -5.92
CA LEU A 306 -15.38 10.45 -4.96
C LEU A 306 -14.01 9.75 -4.83
N SER A 307 -13.98 8.42 -4.87
CA SER A 307 -12.73 7.65 -4.82
C SER A 307 -11.87 7.88 -6.07
N LEU A 308 -12.48 7.93 -7.25
CA LEU A 308 -11.78 8.30 -8.49
C LEU A 308 -11.26 9.74 -8.44
N MET A 309 -12.06 10.68 -7.95
CA MET A 309 -11.62 12.06 -7.75
C MET A 309 -10.46 12.15 -6.75
N LEU A 310 -10.45 11.32 -5.70
CA LEU A 310 -9.36 11.25 -4.75
C LEU A 310 -8.07 10.79 -5.43
N ILE A 311 -8.12 9.71 -6.19
CA ILE A 311 -6.98 9.19 -6.95
C ILE A 311 -6.43 10.25 -7.91
N ILE A 312 -7.30 10.87 -8.72
CA ILE A 312 -6.92 11.93 -9.67
C ILE A 312 -6.28 13.11 -8.92
N SER A 313 -6.87 13.53 -7.80
CA SER A 313 -6.35 14.64 -6.99
C SER A 313 -4.97 14.32 -6.40
N ILE A 314 -4.75 13.10 -5.87
CA ILE A 314 -3.44 12.68 -5.37
C ILE A 314 -2.42 12.66 -6.50
N MET A 315 -2.75 12.06 -7.64
CA MET A 315 -1.86 12.00 -8.81
C MET A 315 -1.48 13.40 -9.32
N TYR A 316 -2.42 14.35 -9.32
CA TYR A 316 -2.14 15.74 -9.64
C TYR A 316 -1.10 16.38 -8.70
N TYR A 317 -1.12 16.05 -7.40
CA TYR A 317 -0.10 16.53 -6.48
C TYR A 317 1.22 15.77 -6.65
N VAL A 318 1.18 14.47 -6.90
CA VAL A 318 2.38 13.66 -7.18
C VAL A 318 3.19 14.26 -8.33
N THR A 319 2.54 14.65 -9.43
CA THR A 319 3.24 15.26 -10.58
C THR A 319 3.87 16.63 -10.28
N ARG A 320 3.55 17.24 -9.14
CA ARG A 320 4.07 18.56 -8.73
C ARG A 320 5.12 18.51 -7.63
N VAL A 321 5.47 17.35 -7.15
CA VAL A 321 6.51 17.17 -6.14
C VAL A 321 7.88 17.35 -6.78
N GLU A 322 8.69 18.28 -6.27
CA GLU A 322 10.07 18.52 -6.75
C GLU A 322 11.04 17.46 -6.21
N ASP A 323 10.80 16.97 -4.97
CA ASP A 323 11.62 15.93 -4.34
C ASP A 323 11.38 14.57 -5.01
N ARG A 324 12.33 14.14 -5.84
CA ARG A 324 12.28 12.87 -6.57
C ARG A 324 12.01 11.67 -5.68
N LYS A 325 12.60 11.64 -4.49
CA LYS A 325 12.41 10.55 -3.54
C LYS A 325 10.96 10.43 -3.08
N THR A 326 10.35 11.54 -2.71
CA THR A 326 8.94 11.62 -2.32
C THR A 326 8.02 11.29 -3.50
N PHE A 327 8.36 11.72 -4.72
CA PHE A 327 7.63 11.39 -5.94
C PHE A 327 7.57 9.87 -6.16
N TYR A 328 8.72 9.20 -6.25
CA TYR A 328 8.77 7.76 -6.52
C TYR A 328 8.14 6.93 -5.39
N LEU A 329 8.34 7.34 -4.15
CA LEU A 329 7.68 6.70 -3.00
C LEU A 329 6.16 6.77 -3.12
N ALA A 330 5.62 7.93 -3.49
CA ALA A 330 4.18 8.11 -3.68
C ALA A 330 3.63 7.27 -4.85
N VAL A 331 4.36 7.20 -5.96
CA VAL A 331 3.98 6.34 -7.10
C VAL A 331 3.96 4.87 -6.67
N ILE A 332 4.99 4.40 -5.96
CA ILE A 332 5.04 3.03 -5.45
C ILE A 332 3.86 2.75 -4.52
N MET A 333 3.57 3.65 -3.57
CA MET A 333 2.46 3.49 -2.64
C MET A 333 1.10 3.46 -3.35
N ALA A 334 0.92 4.27 -4.40
CA ALA A 334 -0.30 4.24 -5.22
C ALA A 334 -0.42 2.92 -5.99
N VAL A 335 0.66 2.44 -6.60
CA VAL A 335 0.68 1.16 -7.31
C VAL A 335 0.39 -0.01 -6.36
N LEU A 336 0.96 -0.01 -5.16
CA LEU A 336 0.71 -1.03 -4.16
C LEU A 336 -0.74 -1.04 -3.69
N LEU A 337 -1.31 0.12 -3.34
CA LEU A 337 -2.70 0.20 -2.87
C LEU A 337 -3.70 -0.18 -3.95
N LEU A 338 -3.56 0.40 -5.14
CA LEU A 338 -4.51 0.21 -6.23
C LEU A 338 -4.35 -1.17 -6.89
N GLY A 339 -3.12 -1.63 -7.03
CA GLY A 339 -2.84 -2.93 -7.63
C GLY A 339 -3.29 -4.09 -6.73
N SER A 340 -2.99 -4.06 -5.43
CA SER A 340 -3.50 -5.06 -4.49
C SER A 340 -5.02 -5.01 -4.39
N GLY A 341 -5.63 -3.82 -4.55
CA GLY A 341 -7.07 -3.62 -4.55
C GLY A 341 -7.84 -4.36 -5.65
N VAL A 342 -7.18 -4.88 -6.67
CA VAL A 342 -7.83 -5.70 -7.70
C VAL A 342 -8.36 -7.00 -7.11
N THR A 343 -7.54 -7.68 -6.30
CA THR A 343 -7.86 -9.03 -5.78
C THR A 343 -8.11 -9.07 -4.27
N VAL A 344 -7.83 -7.97 -3.58
CA VAL A 344 -8.01 -7.86 -2.12
C VAL A 344 -8.72 -6.55 -1.82
N ASN A 345 -9.53 -6.54 -0.78
CA ASN A 345 -10.10 -5.30 -0.27
C ASN A 345 -9.06 -4.51 0.54
N SER A 346 -8.12 -3.91 -0.17
CA SER A 346 -6.92 -3.28 0.41
C SER A 346 -7.21 -2.11 1.35
N ILE A 347 -8.38 -1.46 1.26
CA ILE A 347 -8.71 -0.33 2.15
C ILE A 347 -9.16 -0.77 3.54
N GLU A 348 -9.71 -1.97 3.68
CA GLU A 348 -10.09 -2.56 4.97
C GLU A 348 -8.91 -3.21 5.69
N SER A 349 -7.82 -3.52 4.97
CA SER A 349 -6.57 -3.97 5.56
C SER A 349 -5.75 -2.78 6.06
N THR A 350 -5.51 -2.71 7.37
CA THR A 350 -4.65 -1.67 7.96
C THR A 350 -3.21 -1.79 7.47
N GLN A 351 -2.77 -2.99 7.14
CA GLN A 351 -1.46 -3.27 6.56
C GLN A 351 -1.30 -2.61 5.19
N MET A 352 -2.33 -2.68 4.35
CA MET A 352 -2.28 -2.22 2.96
C MET A 352 -2.64 -0.75 2.77
N SER A 353 -3.54 -0.19 3.61
CA SER A 353 -4.09 1.16 3.39
C SER A 353 -3.35 2.27 4.12
N TRP A 354 -2.79 2.00 5.30
CA TRP A 354 -2.30 3.04 6.17
C TRP A 354 -1.09 3.79 5.63
N PHE A 355 -0.05 3.09 5.20
CA PHE A 355 1.14 3.74 4.64
C PHE A 355 0.86 4.47 3.33
N PRO A 356 0.14 3.90 2.36
CA PRO A 356 -0.23 4.62 1.15
C PRO A 356 -0.97 5.93 1.41
N LEU A 357 -1.94 5.94 2.33
CA LEU A 357 -2.68 7.16 2.65
C LEU A 357 -1.83 8.16 3.46
N LEU A 358 -0.99 7.69 4.39
CA LEU A 358 -0.02 8.52 5.10
C LEU A 358 0.90 9.26 4.11
N PHE A 359 1.50 8.53 3.17
CA PHE A 359 2.39 9.12 2.16
C PHE A 359 1.66 10.00 1.16
N SER A 360 0.40 9.69 0.83
CA SER A 360 -0.45 10.61 0.04
C SER A 360 -0.63 11.95 0.73
N GLY A 361 -0.87 11.95 2.05
CA GLY A 361 -0.92 13.17 2.84
C GLY A 361 0.40 13.94 2.84
N MET A 362 1.53 13.24 2.94
CA MET A 362 2.86 13.84 2.86
C MET A 362 3.13 14.51 1.51
N VAL A 363 2.72 13.91 0.39
CA VAL A 363 2.83 14.46 -0.97
C VAL A 363 2.12 15.81 -1.06
N VAL A 364 0.87 15.86 -0.61
CA VAL A 364 0.09 17.10 -0.64
C VAL A 364 0.74 18.19 0.22
N SER A 365 1.30 17.80 1.38
CA SER A 365 2.07 18.71 2.25
C SER A 365 3.36 19.20 1.61
N SER A 366 4.12 18.33 0.94
CA SER A 366 5.36 18.68 0.23
C SER A 366 5.13 19.81 -0.76
N VAL A 367 4.17 19.63 -1.68
CA VAL A 367 3.83 20.63 -2.69
C VAL A 367 3.41 21.97 -2.06
N GLN A 368 2.73 21.94 -0.92
CA GLN A 368 2.33 23.16 -0.22
C GLN A 368 3.53 23.92 0.36
N VAL A 369 4.45 23.19 1.03
CA VAL A 369 5.66 23.76 1.62
C VAL A 369 6.55 24.37 0.54
N GLU A 370 6.72 23.70 -0.60
CA GLU A 370 7.48 24.19 -1.75
C GLU A 370 6.88 25.49 -2.32
N LYS A 371 5.56 25.54 -2.51
CA LYS A 371 4.87 26.77 -2.96
C LYS A 371 5.05 27.95 -1.98
N GLU A 372 5.03 27.68 -0.68
CA GLU A 372 5.26 28.74 0.31
C GLU A 372 6.70 29.24 0.30
N LYS A 373 7.67 28.32 0.15
CA LYS A 373 9.10 28.65 0.03
C LYS A 373 9.35 29.53 -1.21
N ASN A 374 8.81 29.17 -2.37
CA ASN A 374 8.97 29.92 -3.61
C ASN A 374 8.31 31.32 -3.52
N ARG A 375 7.17 31.45 -2.83
CA ARG A 375 6.53 32.77 -2.60
C ARG A 375 7.35 33.67 -1.68
N ARG A 376 8.04 33.11 -0.67
CA ARG A 376 8.92 33.88 0.24
C ARG A 376 10.20 34.28 -0.47
N GLY A 377 10.82 33.39 -1.24
CA GLY A 377 12.02 33.67 -2.04
C GLY A 377 11.77 34.79 -3.07
N GLY A 378 10.65 34.74 -3.80
CA GLY A 378 10.28 35.80 -4.75
C GLY A 378 10.00 37.15 -4.11
N ARG A 379 9.56 37.21 -2.84
CA ARG A 379 9.40 38.50 -2.11
C ARG A 379 10.72 39.10 -1.63
N ILE A 380 11.75 38.29 -1.42
CA ILE A 380 13.08 38.77 -1.04
C ILE A 380 13.78 39.39 -2.27
N CYS A 381 13.67 38.83 -3.46
CA CYS A 381 14.20 39.40 -4.71
C CYS A 381 13.53 40.70 -5.16
N LEU A 382 12.30 40.99 -4.71
CA LEU A 382 11.59 42.23 -5.00
C LEU A 382 11.88 43.35 -3.98
N ARG A 383 12.68 43.10 -2.95
CA ARG A 383 13.08 44.07 -1.91
C ARG A 383 14.56 44.47 -2.00
N LEU A 384 15.32 43.96 -2.95
CA LEU A 384 16.66 44.37 -3.33
C LEU A 384 16.61 45.14 -4.64
#